data_5d0f2eeeb3af81977e7c62cd10839fd5
#
_entry.id   5d0f2eeeb3af81977e7c62cd10839fd5
#
_cell.length_a   1.000
_cell.length_b   1.000
_cell.length_c   1.000
_cell.angle_alpha   90.00
_cell.angle_beta   90.00
_cell.angle_gamma   90.00
#
_symmetry.space_group_name_H-M   'P 1'
#
loop_
_entity.id
_entity.type
_entity.pdbx_description
1 polymer ?
#
loop_
_entity_poly.entity_id
_entity_poly.type
_entity_poly.pdbx_seq_one_letter_code
_entity_poly.pdbx_strand_id
1 'polypeptide(L)'
;MGTTIIPIISRIKMPQAYTNYYLESLQELDALPKENKPRLLLHACCGPCSCFPLTFLCPHFEVTIYFNNSNIYPQTEYERRLGELKKFLGYFERDYGYHVNLIVTSYDNENYNKDLEPYAALPEGQERCFI
;
A
#
# COMPACT_ATOMS: atom_id res chain seq x y z
N MET A 1 -39.88 13.72 3.42
CA MET A 1 -38.90 13.87 2.77
C MET A 1 -37.48 13.70 3.26
N GLY A 2 -37.10 12.58 3.68
CA GLY A 2 -35.73 12.10 3.79
C GLY A 2 -34.63 12.99 4.38
N THR A 3 -34.99 14.04 5.13
CA THR A 3 -34.06 15.02 5.68
C THR A 3 -33.47 14.60 7.03
N THR A 4 -33.87 13.47 7.54
CA THR A 4 -33.48 13.01 8.88
C THR A 4 -32.02 12.62 9.00
N ILE A 5 -31.34 12.29 7.92
CA ILE A 5 -29.91 11.89 7.93
C ILE A 5 -29.00 13.11 7.94
N ILE A 6 -29.37 14.19 7.23
CA ILE A 6 -28.58 15.42 7.10
C ILE A 6 -28.36 16.13 8.44
N PRO A 7 -29.38 16.30 9.31
CA PRO A 7 -29.18 16.94 10.60
C PRO A 7 -28.24 16.19 11.56
N ILE A 8 -28.17 14.88 11.43
CA ILE A 8 -27.26 14.08 12.27
C ILE A 8 -25.81 14.29 11.85
N ILE A 9 -25.56 14.30 10.54
CA ILE A 9 -24.22 14.55 9.98
C ILE A 9 -23.77 15.97 10.30
N SER A 10 -24.66 16.98 10.22
CA SER A 10 -24.34 18.37 10.55
C SER A 10 -24.03 18.61 12.02
N ARG A 11 -24.45 17.70 12.91
CA ARG A 11 -24.15 17.78 14.35
C ARG A 11 -22.77 17.22 14.71
N ILE A 12 -22.18 16.43 13.83
CA ILE A 12 -20.80 15.97 13.99
C ILE A 12 -19.91 17.16 13.64
N LYS A 13 -19.42 17.88 14.65
CA LYS A 13 -18.42 18.92 14.45
C LYS A 13 -17.12 18.25 14.00
N MET A 14 -16.94 18.16 12.70
CA MET A 14 -15.63 17.81 12.15
C MET A 14 -14.67 18.98 12.42
N PRO A 15 -13.41 18.70 12.80
CA PRO A 15 -12.40 19.76 12.88
C PRO A 15 -12.35 20.53 11.56
N GLN A 16 -12.25 21.86 11.60
CA GLN A 16 -12.16 22.70 10.41
C GLN A 16 -11.02 22.34 9.46
N ALA A 17 -10.00 21.64 9.99
CA ALA A 17 -8.84 21.15 9.25
C ALA A 17 -8.99 19.68 8.78
N TYR A 18 -10.19 19.10 8.86
CA TYR A 18 -10.39 17.74 8.39
C TYR A 18 -10.34 17.70 6.87
N THR A 19 -9.33 17.00 6.36
CA THR A 19 -9.16 16.75 4.93
C THR A 19 -9.57 15.31 4.63
N ASN A 20 -10.49 15.13 3.68
CA ASN A 20 -10.83 13.82 3.18
C ASN A 20 -9.83 13.43 2.07
N TYR A 21 -8.74 12.82 2.44
CA TYR A 21 -7.67 12.42 1.52
C TYR A 21 -8.13 11.42 0.46
N TYR A 22 -9.14 10.63 0.73
CA TYR A 22 -9.71 9.73 -0.28
C TYR A 22 -10.36 10.52 -1.42
N LEU A 23 -11.17 11.53 -1.11
CA LEU A 23 -11.80 12.37 -2.12
C LEU A 23 -10.76 13.20 -2.89
N GLU A 24 -9.74 13.71 -2.21
CA GLU A 24 -8.63 14.41 -2.87
C GLU A 24 -7.89 13.48 -3.82
N SER A 25 -7.62 12.24 -3.40
CA SER A 25 -6.94 11.28 -4.25
C SER A 25 -7.73 10.95 -5.52
N LEU A 26 -9.06 10.87 -5.43
CA LEU A 26 -9.90 10.67 -6.61
C LEU A 26 -9.77 11.83 -7.61
N GLN A 27 -9.73 13.07 -7.12
CA GLN A 27 -9.55 14.25 -7.95
C GLN A 27 -8.19 14.27 -8.64
N GLU A 28 -7.13 13.94 -7.90
CA GLU A 28 -5.77 13.84 -8.44
C GLU A 28 -5.67 12.75 -9.51
N LEU A 29 -6.29 11.58 -9.27
CA LEU A 29 -6.30 10.48 -10.23
C LEU A 29 -7.04 10.87 -11.53
N ASP A 30 -8.16 11.56 -11.41
CA ASP A 30 -8.94 12.02 -12.58
C ASP A 30 -8.18 13.06 -13.41
N ALA A 31 -7.28 13.81 -12.79
CA ALA A 31 -6.44 14.81 -13.47
C ALA A 31 -5.24 14.20 -14.21
N LEU A 32 -4.92 12.92 -13.98
CA LEU A 32 -3.79 12.26 -14.64
C LEU A 32 -4.07 11.98 -16.11
N PRO A 33 -3.01 11.97 -16.96
CA PRO A 33 -3.17 11.62 -18.37
C PRO A 33 -3.72 10.20 -18.52
N LYS A 34 -4.76 10.05 -19.31
CA LYS A 34 -5.35 8.73 -19.63
C LYS A 34 -4.50 7.96 -20.63
N GLU A 35 -3.82 8.69 -21.51
CA GLU A 35 -2.79 8.16 -22.40
C GLU A 35 -1.43 8.37 -21.74
N ASN A 36 -0.50 7.45 -21.93
CA ASN A 36 0.84 7.50 -21.30
C ASN A 36 0.76 7.59 -19.78
N LYS A 37 0.17 6.58 -19.16
CA LYS A 37 0.06 6.49 -17.70
C LYS A 37 1.41 6.69 -17.02
N PRO A 38 1.48 7.50 -15.95
CA PRO A 38 2.71 7.61 -15.16
C PRO A 38 3.10 6.28 -14.51
N ARG A 39 4.38 6.09 -14.28
CA ARG A 39 4.91 4.93 -13.57
C ARG A 39 4.83 5.16 -12.06
N LEU A 40 4.38 4.16 -11.32
CA LEU A 40 4.26 4.20 -9.87
C LEU A 40 4.96 2.99 -9.26
N LEU A 41 5.81 3.25 -8.27
CA LEU A 41 6.42 2.22 -7.45
C LEU A 41 5.60 2.05 -6.17
N LEU A 42 5.07 0.85 -5.95
CA LEU A 42 4.24 0.52 -4.80
C LEU A 42 4.96 -0.52 -3.94
N HIS A 43 5.23 -0.19 -2.68
CA HIS A 43 5.74 -1.16 -1.71
C HIS A 43 4.61 -2.08 -1.25
N ALA A 44 4.85 -3.39 -1.24
CA ALA A 44 3.88 -4.38 -0.79
C ALA A 44 4.54 -5.46 0.06
N CYS A 45 3.83 -5.96 1.06
CA CYS A 45 4.27 -7.03 1.94
C CYS A 45 3.53 -8.37 1.73
N CYS A 46 2.39 -8.36 1.06
CA CYS A 46 1.61 -9.58 0.79
C CYS A 46 0.53 -9.33 -0.27
N GLY A 47 -0.05 -10.43 -0.79
CA GLY A 47 -1.10 -10.37 -1.80
C GLY A 47 -2.39 -9.69 -1.32
N PRO A 48 -3.00 -10.12 -0.19
CA PRO A 48 -4.28 -9.57 0.26
C PRO A 48 -4.28 -8.06 0.48
N CYS A 49 -3.19 -7.52 1.05
CA CYS A 49 -3.05 -6.08 1.28
C CYS A 49 -2.89 -5.28 -0.02
N SER A 50 -2.50 -5.92 -1.10
CA SER A 50 -2.29 -5.28 -2.41
C SER A 50 -3.56 -5.23 -3.27
N CYS A 51 -4.62 -5.94 -2.90
CA CYS A 51 -5.83 -6.08 -3.70
C CYS A 51 -6.50 -4.73 -3.98
N PHE A 52 -6.88 -4.00 -2.95
CA PHE A 52 -7.51 -2.70 -3.11
C PHE A 52 -6.56 -1.66 -3.74
N PRO A 53 -5.32 -1.49 -3.27
CA PRO A 53 -4.40 -0.54 -3.90
C PRO A 53 -4.21 -0.78 -5.40
N LEU A 54 -4.07 -2.02 -5.84
CA LEU A 54 -3.90 -2.32 -7.25
C LEU A 54 -5.16 -2.04 -8.08
N THR A 55 -6.34 -2.40 -7.59
CA THR A 55 -7.60 -2.09 -8.28
C THR A 55 -7.84 -0.60 -8.37
N PHE A 56 -7.39 0.17 -7.37
CA PHE A 56 -7.52 1.62 -7.32
C PHE A 56 -6.50 2.35 -8.21
N LEU A 57 -5.27 1.84 -8.30
CA LEU A 57 -4.15 2.53 -8.94
C LEU A 57 -3.89 2.08 -10.39
N CYS A 58 -4.07 0.81 -10.72
CA CYS A 58 -3.75 0.28 -12.05
C CYS A 58 -4.51 0.94 -13.20
N PRO A 59 -5.76 1.42 -13.06
CA PRO A 59 -6.40 2.19 -14.11
C PRO A 59 -5.69 3.50 -14.48
N HIS A 60 -4.89 4.05 -13.56
CA HIS A 60 -4.27 5.38 -13.69
C HIS A 60 -2.76 5.35 -13.84
N PHE A 61 -2.10 4.26 -13.43
CA PHE A 61 -0.64 4.13 -13.40
C PHE A 61 -0.17 2.83 -14.03
N GLU A 62 1.06 2.85 -14.55
CA GLU A 62 1.86 1.63 -14.72
C GLU A 62 2.49 1.29 -13.37
N VAL A 63 1.96 0.29 -12.68
CA VAL A 63 2.38 -0.06 -11.34
C VAL A 63 3.49 -1.09 -11.35
N THR A 64 4.55 -0.83 -10.61
CA THR A 64 5.59 -1.79 -10.26
C THR A 64 5.55 -2.01 -8.75
N ILE A 65 5.40 -3.26 -8.32
CA ILE A 65 5.52 -3.60 -6.91
C ILE A 65 7.00 -3.76 -6.55
N TYR A 66 7.38 -3.09 -5.48
CA TYR A 66 8.68 -3.21 -4.85
C TYR A 66 8.54 -4.04 -3.58
N PHE A 67 8.98 -5.29 -3.65
CA PHE A 67 8.93 -6.21 -2.52
C PHE A 67 10.27 -6.20 -1.79
N ASN A 68 10.37 -5.35 -0.78
CA ASN A 68 11.54 -5.18 0.08
C ASN A 68 11.11 -5.35 1.53
N ASN A 69 11.15 -6.58 2.03
CA ASN A 69 10.55 -6.95 3.30
C ASN A 69 11.49 -7.81 4.17
N SER A 70 12.72 -7.35 4.35
CA SER A 70 13.70 -8.01 5.23
C SER A 70 13.29 -8.05 6.70
N ASN A 71 12.27 -7.26 7.08
CA ASN A 71 11.66 -7.29 8.41
C ASN A 71 10.81 -8.54 8.69
N ILE A 72 10.38 -9.24 7.64
CA ILE A 72 9.55 -10.46 7.81
C ILE A 72 10.42 -11.60 8.35
N TYR A 73 9.96 -12.23 9.42
CA TYR A 73 10.63 -13.36 10.06
C TYR A 73 9.60 -14.44 10.44
N PRO A 74 9.92 -15.72 10.33
CA PRO A 74 11.15 -16.31 9.74
C PRO A 74 11.19 -16.21 8.21
N GLN A 75 12.31 -16.61 7.60
CA GLN A 75 12.46 -16.56 6.14
C GLN A 75 11.39 -17.38 5.41
N THR A 76 10.90 -18.46 5.99
CA THR A 76 9.80 -19.26 5.43
C THR A 76 8.52 -18.44 5.29
N GLU A 77 8.24 -17.55 6.21
CA GLU A 77 7.10 -16.63 6.12
C GLU A 77 7.32 -15.58 5.02
N TYR A 78 8.53 -15.05 4.89
CA TYR A 78 8.89 -14.17 3.79
C TYR A 78 8.64 -14.85 2.43
N GLU A 79 9.14 -16.05 2.26
CA GLU A 79 8.97 -16.83 1.02
C GLU A 79 7.51 -17.17 0.75
N ARG A 80 6.75 -17.50 1.78
CA ARG A 80 5.31 -17.75 1.67
C ARG A 80 4.56 -16.50 1.18
N ARG A 81 4.81 -15.35 1.76
CA ARG A 81 4.18 -14.09 1.36
C ARG A 81 4.55 -13.67 -0.06
N LEU A 82 5.81 -13.85 -0.44
CA LEU A 82 6.25 -13.58 -1.80
C LEU A 82 5.56 -14.51 -2.80
N GLY A 83 5.45 -15.80 -2.50
CA GLY A 83 4.75 -16.78 -3.33
C GLY A 83 3.27 -16.44 -3.49
N GLU A 84 2.60 -16.06 -2.43
CA GLU A 84 1.20 -15.63 -2.46
C GLU A 84 1.01 -14.34 -3.28
N LEU A 85 1.92 -13.38 -3.15
CA LEU A 85 1.89 -12.17 -3.95
C LEU A 85 2.04 -12.47 -5.44
N LYS A 86 2.97 -13.34 -5.83
CA LYS A 86 3.16 -13.75 -7.22
C LYS A 86 1.91 -14.43 -7.79
N LYS A 87 1.27 -15.32 -7.04
CA LYS A 87 0.00 -15.93 -7.43
C LYS A 87 -1.11 -14.89 -7.61
N PHE A 88 -1.23 -13.99 -6.66
CA PHE A 88 -2.21 -12.92 -6.71
C PHE A 88 -2.02 -12.05 -7.96
N LEU A 89 -0.81 -11.66 -8.28
CA LEU A 89 -0.52 -10.86 -9.47
C LEU A 89 -0.88 -11.59 -10.76
N GLY A 90 -0.68 -12.90 -10.82
CA GLY A 90 -1.12 -13.72 -11.95
C GLY A 90 -2.64 -13.74 -12.12
N TYR A 91 -3.39 -13.92 -11.04
CA TYR A 91 -4.85 -13.86 -11.05
C TYR A 91 -5.36 -12.46 -11.37
N PHE A 92 -4.72 -11.44 -10.83
CA PHE A 92 -5.07 -10.05 -11.08
C PHE A 92 -4.93 -9.68 -12.55
N GLU A 93 -3.84 -10.06 -13.20
CA GLU A 93 -3.62 -9.84 -14.63
C GLU A 93 -4.69 -10.56 -15.46
N ARG A 94 -5.00 -11.81 -15.14
CA ARG A 94 -6.02 -12.59 -15.83
C ARG A 94 -7.42 -11.99 -15.70
N ASP A 95 -7.79 -11.57 -14.48
CA ASP A 95 -9.16 -11.16 -14.16
C ASP A 95 -9.42 -9.68 -14.45
N TYR A 96 -8.42 -8.82 -14.29
CA TYR A 96 -8.52 -7.36 -14.49
C TYR A 96 -7.78 -6.85 -15.73
N GLY A 97 -6.92 -7.65 -16.33
CA GLY A 97 -6.18 -7.28 -17.54
C GLY A 97 -5.01 -6.33 -17.31
N TYR A 98 -4.59 -6.10 -16.06
CA TYR A 98 -3.44 -5.24 -15.75
C TYR A 98 -2.21 -6.07 -15.45
N HIS A 99 -1.14 -5.80 -16.20
CA HIS A 99 0.19 -6.35 -15.88
C HIS A 99 0.88 -5.47 -14.85
N VAL A 100 1.27 -6.08 -13.74
CA VAL A 100 2.01 -5.43 -12.65
C VAL A 100 3.42 -6.00 -12.61
N ASN A 101 4.42 -5.14 -12.75
CA ASN A 101 5.81 -5.54 -12.60
C ASN A 101 6.15 -5.80 -11.13
N LEU A 102 7.06 -6.72 -10.89
CA LEU A 102 7.49 -7.08 -9.54
C LEU A 102 9.02 -7.00 -9.45
N ILE A 103 9.51 -6.18 -8.53
CA ILE A 103 10.91 -6.11 -8.16
C ILE A 103 11.05 -6.70 -6.76
N VAL A 104 11.85 -7.74 -6.63
CA VAL A 104 12.13 -8.42 -5.35
C VAL A 104 13.57 -8.14 -4.98
N THR A 105 13.77 -7.56 -3.79
CA THR A 105 15.12 -7.38 -3.24
C THR A 105 15.59 -8.63 -2.51
N SER A 106 16.88 -8.71 -2.24
CA SER A 106 17.43 -9.79 -1.42
C SER A 106 16.87 -9.75 -0.01
N TYR A 107 16.61 -10.92 0.57
CA TYR A 107 16.20 -11.05 1.95
C TYR A 107 17.42 -10.97 2.87
N ASP A 108 17.41 -10.01 3.77
CA ASP A 108 18.51 -9.76 4.72
C ASP A 108 17.96 -9.35 6.10
N ASN A 109 17.28 -10.29 6.74
CA ASN A 109 16.70 -10.06 8.06
C ASN A 109 17.76 -9.86 9.15
N GLU A 110 18.91 -10.49 9.02
CA GLU A 110 19.99 -10.39 10.02
C GLU A 110 20.50 -8.96 10.13
N ASN A 111 20.85 -8.31 9.01
CA ASN A 111 21.29 -6.92 9.01
C ASN A 111 20.15 -5.97 9.39
N TYR A 112 18.93 -6.24 8.95
CA TYR A 112 17.77 -5.45 9.35
C TYR A 112 17.60 -5.41 10.87
N ASN A 113 17.66 -6.58 11.53
CA ASN A 113 17.52 -6.67 12.98
C ASN A 113 18.71 -6.05 13.71
N LYS A 114 19.91 -6.20 13.18
CA LYS A 114 21.12 -5.62 13.75
C LYS A 114 21.05 -4.09 13.81
N ASP A 115 20.55 -3.47 12.74
CA ASP A 115 20.38 -2.02 12.68
C ASP A 115 19.34 -1.53 13.69
N LEU A 116 18.33 -2.35 14.01
CA LEU A 116 17.27 -2.01 14.95
C LEU A 116 17.56 -2.40 16.40
N GLU A 117 18.56 -3.24 16.65
CA GLU A 117 18.89 -3.75 17.99
C GLU A 117 19.04 -2.65 19.04
N PRO A 118 19.74 -1.53 18.78
CA PRO A 118 19.86 -0.45 19.76
C PRO A 118 18.52 0.19 20.15
N TYR A 119 17.49 0.01 19.35
CA TYR A 119 16.16 0.64 19.50
C TYR A 119 15.08 -0.35 19.86
N ALA A 120 15.43 -1.63 20.12
CA ALA A 120 14.47 -2.71 20.32
C ALA A 120 13.52 -2.49 21.52
N ALA A 121 13.98 -1.77 22.54
CA ALA A 121 13.19 -1.46 23.73
C ALA A 121 12.27 -0.22 23.57
N LEU A 122 12.39 0.52 22.47
CA LEU A 122 11.59 1.71 22.24
C LEU A 122 10.21 1.34 21.68
N PRO A 123 9.15 2.05 22.10
CA PRO A 123 7.83 1.83 21.53
C PRO A 123 7.75 2.24 20.06
N GLU A 124 6.80 1.66 19.35
CA GLU A 124 6.49 2.01 17.97
C GLU A 124 6.09 3.48 17.84
N GLY A 125 6.45 4.12 16.75
CA GLY A 125 6.16 5.52 16.49
C GLY A 125 7.14 6.51 17.11
N GLN A 126 8.22 6.01 17.73
CA GLN A 126 9.29 6.83 18.29
C GLN A 126 10.58 6.70 17.45
N GLU A 127 11.74 6.96 18.08
CA GLU A 127 13.03 7.06 17.39
C GLU A 127 13.33 5.88 16.46
N ARG A 128 12.95 4.65 16.81
CA ARG A 128 13.18 3.48 15.96
C ARG A 128 12.49 3.55 14.60
N CYS A 129 11.47 4.40 14.45
CA CYS A 129 10.74 4.57 13.19
C CYS A 129 11.36 5.61 12.26
N PHE A 130 12.40 6.31 12.73
CA PHE A 130 13.10 7.35 11.97
C PHE A 130 14.49 6.94 11.51
N ILE A 131 14.85 5.67 11.58
CA ILE A 131 16.17 5.13 11.21
C ILE A 131 16.23 4.81 9.73
#